data_d036923418dba282d06530d7917be529
#
_entry.id   d036923418dba282d06530d7917be529
#
_cell.length_a   1.000
_cell.length_b   1.000
_cell.length_c   1.000
_cell.angle_alpha   90.00
_cell.angle_beta   90.00
_cell.angle_gamma   90.00
#
_symmetry.space_group_name_H-M   'P 1'
#
loop_
_entity.id
_entity.type
_entity.pdbx_description
1 polymer ?
#
loop_
_entity_poly.entity_id
_entity_poly.type
_entity_poly.pdbx_seq_one_letter_code
_entity_poly.pdbx_strand_id
1 'polypeptide(L)'
;MPPKPIITKQDIINAAIQLVRENGISSVNARNLAKTLNCSTKPLFRIYTNMDEIKEDIKIELDNYYNSFMESKINDENRLLSQGLAYIEFAQNEKMIFNTLFMNMTMKGSSLQDIIHAKWNRITIENAKKVTGLSIEKSEMLFINFWLYSHGVATQIISNGIDIPLDMVQQLLENAFERFSLDITKTE
;
A
#
# COMPACT_ATOMS: atom_id res chain seq x y z
N MET A 1 18.44 35.57 -21.50
CA MET A 1 17.46 34.71 -20.89
C MET A 1 18.20 33.62 -20.16
N PRO A 2 17.95 33.37 -18.88
CA PRO A 2 18.55 32.23 -18.21
C PRO A 2 18.08 30.94 -18.90
N PRO A 3 18.95 29.91 -19.00
CA PRO A 3 18.59 28.64 -19.62
C PRO A 3 17.38 28.04 -18.86
N LYS A 4 16.40 27.51 -19.62
CA LYS A 4 15.28 26.81 -19.01
C LYS A 4 15.82 25.61 -18.22
N PRO A 5 15.34 25.36 -17.00
CA PRO A 5 15.77 24.21 -16.21
C PRO A 5 15.56 22.92 -17.02
N ILE A 6 16.57 22.05 -17.01
CA ILE A 6 16.50 20.75 -17.66
C ILE A 6 15.60 19.88 -16.78
N ILE A 7 14.47 19.40 -17.33
CA ILE A 7 13.57 18.48 -16.66
C ILE A 7 14.22 17.10 -16.58
N THR A 8 14.30 16.57 -15.39
CA THR A 8 14.86 15.25 -15.09
C THR A 8 13.78 14.18 -14.99
N LYS A 9 14.19 12.92 -15.01
CA LYS A 9 13.30 11.77 -14.73
C LYS A 9 12.63 11.93 -13.37
N GLN A 10 13.36 12.33 -12.34
CA GLN A 10 12.85 12.52 -10.98
C GLN A 10 11.80 13.63 -10.90
N ASP A 11 11.98 14.74 -11.65
CA ASP A 11 10.97 15.79 -11.69
C ASP A 11 9.64 15.29 -12.24
N ILE A 12 9.69 14.44 -13.28
CA ILE A 12 8.49 13.83 -13.88
C ILE A 12 7.80 12.90 -12.88
N ILE A 13 8.55 12.06 -12.18
CA ILE A 13 8.01 11.15 -11.17
C ILE A 13 7.41 11.94 -10.00
N ASN A 14 8.08 12.96 -9.49
CA ASN A 14 7.57 13.79 -8.40
C ASN A 14 6.24 14.49 -8.80
N ALA A 15 6.19 15.06 -10.00
CA ALA A 15 4.99 15.68 -10.53
C ALA A 15 3.84 14.66 -10.71
N ALA A 16 4.18 13.44 -11.12
CA ALA A 16 3.21 12.37 -11.26
C ALA A 16 2.64 11.91 -9.92
N ILE A 17 3.49 11.73 -8.90
CA ILE A 17 3.06 11.37 -7.54
C ILE A 17 2.15 12.46 -6.96
N GLN A 18 2.47 13.73 -7.19
CA GLN A 18 1.59 14.83 -6.79
C GLN A 18 0.21 14.71 -7.46
N LEU A 19 0.16 14.46 -8.77
CA LEU A 19 -1.10 14.26 -9.49
C LEU A 19 -1.88 13.06 -8.96
N VAL A 20 -1.19 11.96 -8.62
CA VAL A 20 -1.83 10.78 -8.01
C VAL A 20 -2.45 11.13 -6.67
N ARG A 21 -1.73 11.85 -5.79
CA ARG A 21 -2.25 12.27 -4.48
C ARG A 21 -3.50 13.14 -4.58
N GLU A 22 -3.51 14.06 -5.53
CA GLU A 22 -4.59 15.02 -5.68
C GLU A 22 -5.82 14.41 -6.39
N ASN A 23 -5.59 13.60 -7.43
CA ASN A 23 -6.65 13.25 -8.37
C ASN A 23 -6.63 11.76 -8.81
N GLY A 24 -5.75 10.93 -8.24
CA GLY A 24 -5.59 9.52 -8.60
C GLY A 24 -4.83 9.28 -9.90
N ILE A 25 -4.53 8.01 -10.17
CA ILE A 25 -3.70 7.58 -11.30
C ILE A 25 -4.27 7.97 -12.67
N SER A 26 -5.60 8.08 -12.81
CA SER A 26 -6.25 8.49 -14.05
C SER A 26 -5.91 9.92 -14.48
N SER A 27 -5.50 10.77 -13.53
CA SER A 27 -5.08 12.14 -13.80
C SER A 27 -3.68 12.22 -14.43
N VAL A 28 -2.90 11.15 -14.37
CA VAL A 28 -1.53 11.11 -14.90
C VAL A 28 -1.56 10.90 -16.41
N ASN A 29 -1.40 11.98 -17.13
CA ASN A 29 -1.26 12.02 -18.56
C ASN A 29 -0.27 13.10 -18.99
N ALA A 30 0.20 13.06 -20.23
CA ALA A 30 1.24 13.95 -20.72
C ALA A 30 0.90 15.45 -20.59
N ARG A 31 -0.40 15.81 -20.75
CA ARG A 31 -0.85 17.20 -20.64
C ARG A 31 -0.77 17.69 -19.19
N ASN A 32 -1.28 16.90 -18.26
CA ASN A 32 -1.28 17.26 -16.84
C ASN A 32 0.14 17.30 -16.28
N LEU A 33 1.01 16.33 -16.64
CA LEU A 33 2.43 16.34 -16.26
C LEU A 33 3.12 17.59 -16.78
N ALA A 34 2.95 17.91 -18.06
CA ALA A 34 3.53 19.10 -18.66
C ALA A 34 3.04 20.40 -17.98
N LYS A 35 1.76 20.45 -17.60
CA LYS A 35 1.18 21.58 -16.84
C LYS A 35 1.79 21.70 -15.46
N THR A 36 1.89 20.61 -14.70
CA THR A 36 2.51 20.58 -13.35
C THR A 36 3.97 20.99 -13.40
N LEU A 37 4.71 20.56 -14.44
CA LEU A 37 6.13 20.90 -14.64
C LEU A 37 6.34 22.27 -15.32
N ASN A 38 5.28 23.01 -15.63
CA ASN A 38 5.32 24.27 -16.36
C ASN A 38 6.16 24.19 -17.65
N CYS A 39 5.95 23.14 -18.44
CA CYS A 39 6.67 22.90 -19.69
C CYS A 39 5.74 22.39 -20.80
N SER A 40 6.27 22.15 -22.00
CA SER A 40 5.58 21.39 -23.04
C SER A 40 5.74 19.88 -22.81
N THR A 41 4.99 19.06 -23.55
CA THR A 41 5.13 17.58 -23.46
C THR A 41 6.44 17.04 -24.05
N LYS A 42 7.16 17.82 -24.85
CA LYS A 42 8.42 17.39 -25.50
C LYS A 42 9.49 16.89 -24.52
N PRO A 43 9.77 17.56 -23.39
CA PRO A 43 10.73 17.07 -22.40
C PRO A 43 10.40 15.69 -21.85
N LEU A 44 9.11 15.36 -21.66
CA LEU A 44 8.67 14.07 -21.15
C LEU A 44 9.10 12.95 -22.11
N PHE A 45 8.82 13.13 -23.40
CA PHE A 45 9.10 12.14 -24.45
C PHE A 45 10.55 12.19 -25.00
N ARG A 46 11.43 12.96 -24.37
CA ARG A 46 12.89 12.83 -24.49
C ARG A 46 13.45 11.80 -23.51
N ILE A 47 12.75 11.59 -22.40
CA ILE A 47 13.19 10.71 -21.31
C ILE A 47 12.46 9.37 -21.39
N TYR A 48 11.18 9.38 -21.76
CA TYR A 48 10.32 8.22 -21.86
C TYR A 48 9.80 8.02 -23.28
N THR A 49 9.66 6.78 -23.70
CA THR A 49 9.13 6.43 -25.02
C THR A 49 7.62 6.69 -25.11
N ASN A 50 6.89 6.41 -24.02
CA ASN A 50 5.43 6.51 -23.95
C ASN A 50 4.95 6.74 -22.51
N MET A 51 3.63 6.87 -22.35
CA MET A 51 3.00 7.07 -21.03
C MET A 51 3.04 5.83 -20.17
N ASP A 52 3.12 4.65 -20.75
CA ASP A 52 3.09 3.40 -19.96
C ASP A 52 4.40 3.20 -19.22
N GLU A 53 5.55 3.56 -19.82
CA GLU A 53 6.84 3.59 -19.11
C GLU A 53 6.80 4.56 -17.90
N ILE A 54 6.17 5.73 -18.06
CA ILE A 54 6.00 6.67 -16.94
C ILE A 54 5.15 6.03 -15.84
N LYS A 55 4.06 5.36 -16.20
CA LYS A 55 3.17 4.71 -15.21
C LYS A 55 3.86 3.55 -14.48
N GLU A 56 4.70 2.78 -15.15
CA GLU A 56 5.49 1.72 -14.51
C GLU A 56 6.48 2.29 -13.49
N ASP A 57 7.21 3.36 -13.84
CA ASP A 57 8.12 4.02 -12.90
C ASP A 57 7.37 4.62 -11.70
N ILE A 58 6.18 5.21 -11.94
CA ILE A 58 5.32 5.73 -10.87
C ILE A 58 4.91 4.60 -9.94
N LYS A 59 4.51 3.45 -10.48
CA LYS A 59 4.13 2.28 -9.67
C LYS A 59 5.27 1.84 -8.78
N ILE A 60 6.47 1.70 -9.33
CA ILE A 60 7.67 1.32 -8.56
C ILE A 60 7.91 2.33 -7.42
N GLU A 61 7.80 3.62 -7.70
CA GLU A 61 8.04 4.65 -6.68
C GLU A 61 6.93 4.68 -5.61
N LEU A 62 5.67 4.46 -5.98
CA LEU A 62 4.58 4.34 -5.02
C LEU A 62 4.71 3.09 -4.15
N ASP A 63 5.14 1.96 -4.72
CA ASP A 63 5.44 0.73 -3.98
C ASP A 63 6.61 0.97 -2.99
N ASN A 64 7.68 1.64 -3.41
CA ASN A 64 8.80 2.01 -2.55
C ASN A 64 8.35 2.92 -1.40
N TYR A 65 7.52 3.92 -1.70
CA TYR A 65 6.97 4.83 -0.70
C TYR A 65 6.12 4.07 0.33
N TYR A 66 5.21 3.21 -0.13
CA TYR A 66 4.41 2.35 0.74
C TYR A 66 5.29 1.45 1.63
N ASN A 67 6.26 0.75 1.04
CA ASN A 67 7.15 -0.14 1.78
C ASN A 67 7.94 0.62 2.86
N SER A 68 8.48 1.80 2.53
CA SER A 68 9.20 2.66 3.49
C SER A 68 8.29 3.13 4.62
N PHE A 69 7.03 3.48 4.32
CA PHE A 69 6.04 3.82 5.34
C PHE A 69 5.79 2.64 6.27
N MET A 70 5.54 1.46 5.71
CA MET A 70 5.29 0.24 6.48
C MET A 70 6.47 -0.12 7.38
N GLU A 71 7.70 -0.11 6.84
CA GLU A 71 8.92 -0.38 7.61
C GLU A 71 9.10 0.58 8.79
N SER A 72 8.70 1.84 8.65
CA SER A 72 8.82 2.84 9.72
C SER A 72 7.85 2.60 10.89
N LYS A 73 6.79 1.81 10.70
CA LYS A 73 5.70 1.62 11.65
C LYS A 73 5.61 0.22 12.23
N ILE A 74 6.11 -0.78 11.51
CA ILE A 74 6.05 -2.18 11.93
C ILE A 74 7.08 -2.45 13.03
N ASN A 75 6.65 -3.17 14.07
CA ASN A 75 7.52 -3.68 15.13
C ASN A 75 7.39 -5.19 15.26
N ASP A 76 8.41 -5.84 15.82
CA ASP A 76 8.49 -7.30 15.94
C ASP A 76 7.90 -7.84 17.25
N GLU A 77 7.39 -7.00 18.15
CA GLU A 77 6.66 -7.45 19.35
C GLU A 77 5.36 -8.14 18.96
N ASN A 78 4.61 -7.52 18.04
CA ASN A 78 3.49 -8.12 17.33
C ASN A 78 3.43 -7.56 15.91
N ARG A 79 4.22 -8.17 15.02
CA ARG A 79 4.39 -7.69 13.66
C ARG A 79 3.08 -7.68 12.87
N LEU A 80 2.22 -8.70 13.06
CA LEU A 80 0.94 -8.78 12.36
C LEU A 80 0.00 -7.64 12.76
N LEU A 81 -0.11 -7.34 14.06
CA LEU A 81 -0.92 -6.24 14.56
C LEU A 81 -0.40 -4.88 14.08
N SER A 82 0.90 -4.61 14.24
CA SER A 82 1.53 -3.35 13.81
C SER A 82 1.45 -3.16 12.30
N GLN A 83 1.56 -4.23 11.51
CA GLN A 83 1.36 -4.20 10.07
C GLN A 83 -0.07 -3.80 9.69
N GLY A 84 -1.08 -4.36 10.36
CA GLY A 84 -2.48 -4.00 10.14
C GLY A 84 -2.78 -2.54 10.47
N LEU A 85 -2.24 -2.05 11.61
CA LEU A 85 -2.36 -0.65 12.02
C LEU A 85 -1.72 0.29 11.00
N ALA A 86 -0.48 0.01 10.59
CA ALA A 86 0.24 0.79 9.59
C ALA A 86 -0.49 0.81 8.23
N TYR A 87 -1.07 -0.32 7.83
CA TYR A 87 -1.82 -0.45 6.59
C TYR A 87 -3.06 0.47 6.56
N ILE A 88 -3.83 0.50 7.67
CA ILE A 88 -5.02 1.35 7.78
C ILE A 88 -4.62 2.82 7.93
N GLU A 89 -3.57 3.13 8.70
CA GLU A 89 -3.04 4.49 8.82
C GLU A 89 -2.60 5.03 7.45
N PHE A 90 -1.94 4.19 6.63
CA PHE A 90 -1.59 4.56 5.25
C PHE A 90 -2.83 4.85 4.40
N ALA A 91 -3.87 4.02 4.51
CA ALA A 91 -5.13 4.25 3.81
C ALA A 91 -5.78 5.57 4.21
N GLN A 92 -5.71 5.97 5.48
CA GLN A 92 -6.25 7.23 5.96
C GLN A 92 -5.46 8.45 5.45
N ASN A 93 -4.13 8.36 5.48
CA ASN A 93 -3.25 9.47 5.17
C ASN A 93 -3.04 9.65 3.66
N GLU A 94 -3.05 8.57 2.88
CA GLU A 94 -2.70 8.53 1.47
C GLU A 94 -3.81 7.87 0.62
N LYS A 95 -5.04 8.34 0.80
CA LYS A 95 -6.26 7.74 0.20
C LYS A 95 -6.13 7.44 -1.30
N MET A 96 -5.63 8.40 -2.09
CA MET A 96 -5.54 8.24 -3.54
C MET A 96 -4.39 7.34 -3.96
N ILE A 97 -3.29 7.33 -3.20
CA ILE A 97 -2.17 6.39 -3.42
C ILE A 97 -2.63 4.98 -3.04
N PHE A 98 -3.27 4.81 -1.89
CA PHE A 98 -3.83 3.52 -1.47
C PHE A 98 -4.81 2.96 -2.52
N ASN A 99 -5.74 3.80 -2.97
CA ASN A 99 -6.68 3.42 -4.03
C ASN A 99 -5.95 2.99 -5.32
N THR A 100 -4.88 3.69 -5.68
CA THR A 100 -4.06 3.36 -6.85
C THR A 100 -3.38 2.00 -6.68
N LEU A 101 -2.73 1.75 -5.54
CA LEU A 101 -1.94 0.53 -5.29
C LEU A 101 -2.82 -0.72 -5.08
N PHE A 102 -3.92 -0.58 -4.32
CA PHE A 102 -4.65 -1.74 -3.81
C PHE A 102 -6.06 -1.92 -4.36
N MET A 103 -6.66 -0.87 -4.96
CA MET A 103 -8.03 -0.94 -5.47
C MET A 103 -8.08 -0.92 -7.00
N ASN A 104 -7.18 -0.18 -7.67
CA ASN A 104 -7.19 -0.01 -9.12
C ASN A 104 -6.14 -0.85 -9.87
N MET A 105 -5.06 -1.21 -9.20
CA MET A 105 -4.08 -2.11 -9.78
C MET A 105 -4.50 -3.54 -9.49
N THR A 106 -5.10 -4.19 -10.46
CA THR A 106 -5.47 -5.60 -10.36
C THR A 106 -4.21 -6.44 -10.13
N MET A 107 -4.15 -7.11 -8.99
CA MET A 107 -3.23 -8.23 -8.75
C MET A 107 -3.70 -9.41 -9.63
N LYS A 108 -3.50 -9.28 -10.95
CA LYS A 108 -3.91 -10.30 -11.90
C LYS A 108 -3.15 -11.59 -11.62
N GLY A 109 -3.87 -12.63 -11.25
CA GLY A 109 -3.35 -13.98 -11.14
C GLY A 109 -2.69 -14.34 -9.81
N SER A 110 -2.74 -13.48 -8.78
CA SER A 110 -2.27 -13.85 -7.44
C SER A 110 -3.29 -14.73 -6.74
N SER A 111 -2.85 -15.91 -6.32
CA SER A 111 -3.60 -16.77 -5.41
C SER A 111 -3.34 -16.38 -3.95
N LEU A 112 -4.16 -16.87 -3.01
CA LEU A 112 -3.85 -16.75 -1.57
C LEU A 112 -2.49 -17.37 -1.24
N GLN A 113 -2.09 -18.42 -1.92
CA GLN A 113 -0.79 -19.06 -1.73
C GLN A 113 0.36 -18.13 -2.15
N ASP A 114 0.23 -17.39 -3.24
CA ASP A 114 1.24 -16.40 -3.66
C ASP A 114 1.39 -15.30 -2.62
N ILE A 115 0.28 -14.88 -1.99
CA ILE A 115 0.28 -13.88 -0.92
C ILE A 115 1.00 -14.43 0.32
N ILE A 116 0.67 -15.65 0.77
CA ILE A 116 1.30 -16.29 1.93
C ILE A 116 2.80 -16.46 1.70
N HIS A 117 3.21 -16.85 0.49
CA HIS A 117 4.61 -17.14 0.15
C HIS A 117 5.43 -15.90 -0.21
N ALA A 118 4.81 -14.73 -0.34
CA ALA A 118 5.56 -13.49 -0.53
C ALA A 118 6.53 -13.26 0.64
N LYS A 119 7.78 -12.95 0.31
CA LYS A 119 8.88 -12.85 1.30
C LYS A 119 8.52 -11.97 2.50
N TRP A 120 7.88 -10.84 2.27
CA TRP A 120 7.46 -9.92 3.31
C TRP A 120 6.42 -10.53 4.25
N ASN A 121 5.39 -11.16 3.69
CA ASN A 121 4.32 -11.79 4.47
C ASN A 121 4.83 -12.99 5.25
N ARG A 122 5.79 -13.72 4.70
CA ARG A 122 6.42 -14.86 5.37
C ARG A 122 7.09 -14.45 6.68
N ILE A 123 7.79 -13.30 6.72
CA ILE A 123 8.38 -12.75 7.94
C ILE A 123 7.30 -12.48 8.99
N THR A 124 6.18 -11.91 8.59
CA THR A 124 5.06 -11.61 9.49
C THR A 124 4.38 -12.88 10.01
N ILE A 125 4.22 -13.89 9.17
CA ILE A 125 3.65 -15.20 9.58
C ILE A 125 4.57 -15.91 10.58
N GLU A 126 5.89 -15.92 10.36
CA GLU A 126 6.83 -16.50 11.31
C GLU A 126 6.88 -15.73 12.65
N ASN A 127 6.73 -14.40 12.60
CA ASN A 127 6.58 -13.62 13.83
C ASN A 127 5.27 -13.96 14.55
N ALA A 128 4.14 -14.06 13.84
CA ALA A 128 2.86 -14.45 14.42
C ALA A 128 2.92 -15.82 15.09
N LYS A 129 3.57 -16.82 14.44
CA LYS A 129 3.85 -18.13 15.02
C LYS A 129 4.61 -18.03 16.35
N LYS A 130 5.66 -17.21 16.38
CA LYS A 130 6.48 -17.00 17.59
C LYS A 130 5.69 -16.35 18.72
N VAL A 131 4.87 -15.34 18.40
CA VAL A 131 4.10 -14.57 19.39
C VAL A 131 2.93 -15.39 19.95
N THR A 132 2.25 -16.16 19.11
CA THR A 132 1.03 -16.88 19.50
C THR A 132 1.27 -18.33 19.94
N GLY A 133 2.41 -18.93 19.58
CA GLY A 133 2.69 -20.35 19.77
C GLY A 133 1.91 -21.28 18.83
N LEU A 134 1.20 -20.75 17.83
CA LEU A 134 0.46 -21.54 16.84
C LEU A 134 1.40 -22.32 15.90
N SER A 135 0.88 -23.38 15.25
CA SER A 135 1.60 -24.02 14.13
C SER A 135 1.75 -23.06 12.96
N ILE A 136 2.60 -23.40 11.98
CA ILE A 136 2.80 -22.52 10.83
C ILE A 136 1.53 -22.40 9.98
N GLU A 137 0.80 -23.50 9.80
CA GLU A 137 -0.46 -23.54 9.04
C GLU A 137 -1.55 -22.69 9.75
N LYS A 138 -1.63 -22.78 11.07
CA LYS A 138 -2.53 -21.95 11.88
C LYS A 138 -2.15 -20.47 11.84
N SER A 139 -0.84 -20.17 11.79
CA SER A 139 -0.34 -18.80 11.66
C SER A 139 -0.60 -18.21 10.26
N GLU A 140 -0.55 -19.02 9.21
CA GLU A 140 -0.96 -18.63 7.86
C GLU A 140 -2.45 -18.29 7.81
N MET A 141 -3.30 -19.10 8.46
CA MET A 141 -4.73 -18.81 8.56
C MET A 141 -5.01 -17.53 9.37
N LEU A 142 -4.29 -17.32 10.47
CA LEU A 142 -4.38 -16.10 11.26
C LEU A 142 -4.00 -14.87 10.41
N PHE A 143 -2.89 -14.97 9.65
CA PHE A 143 -2.45 -13.91 8.76
C PHE A 143 -3.53 -13.58 7.71
N ILE A 144 -4.10 -14.59 7.05
CA ILE A 144 -5.15 -14.39 6.03
C ILE A 144 -6.38 -13.69 6.62
N ASN A 145 -6.89 -14.18 7.74
CA ASN A 145 -8.07 -13.62 8.38
C ASN A 145 -7.82 -12.17 8.79
N PHE A 146 -6.68 -11.89 9.38
CA PHE A 146 -6.32 -10.56 9.84
C PHE A 146 -6.05 -9.59 8.67
N TRP A 147 -5.39 -10.05 7.61
CA TRP A 147 -5.15 -9.29 6.39
C TRP A 147 -6.48 -8.91 5.71
N LEU A 148 -7.39 -9.87 5.52
CA LEU A 148 -8.72 -9.62 4.94
C LEU A 148 -9.53 -8.63 5.79
N TYR A 149 -9.50 -8.79 7.13
CA TYR A 149 -10.17 -7.86 8.03
C TYR A 149 -9.60 -6.44 7.91
N SER A 150 -8.28 -6.29 7.96
CA SER A 150 -7.60 -5.00 7.83
C SER A 150 -7.89 -4.33 6.47
N HIS A 151 -7.90 -5.12 5.38
CA HIS A 151 -8.26 -4.64 4.05
C HIS A 151 -9.73 -4.22 3.99
N GLY A 152 -10.62 -4.95 4.64
CA GLY A 152 -12.04 -4.58 4.77
C GLY A 152 -12.22 -3.22 5.45
N VAL A 153 -11.54 -2.97 6.57
CA VAL A 153 -11.56 -1.68 7.28
C VAL A 153 -11.01 -0.56 6.38
N ALA A 154 -9.85 -0.77 5.76
CA ALA A 154 -9.24 0.20 4.85
C ALA A 154 -10.17 0.53 3.66
N THR A 155 -10.84 -0.48 3.11
CA THR A 155 -11.80 -0.31 2.01
C THR A 155 -12.99 0.59 2.41
N GLN A 156 -13.52 0.44 3.63
CA GLN A 156 -14.60 1.30 4.13
C GLN A 156 -14.15 2.77 4.19
N ILE A 157 -12.92 3.02 4.62
CA ILE A 157 -12.35 4.37 4.68
C ILE A 157 -12.21 4.97 3.27
N ILE A 158 -11.69 4.19 2.33
CA ILE A 158 -11.40 4.67 0.96
C ILE A 158 -12.66 4.82 0.13
N SER A 159 -13.53 3.80 0.12
CA SER A 159 -14.67 3.73 -0.81
C SER A 159 -15.91 4.42 -0.26
N ASN A 160 -16.12 4.38 1.05
CA ASN A 160 -17.32 4.92 1.70
C ASN A 160 -17.06 6.21 2.48
N GLY A 161 -15.79 6.65 2.57
CA GLY A 161 -15.41 7.88 3.26
C GLY A 161 -15.66 7.84 4.77
N ILE A 162 -15.74 6.63 5.35
CA ILE A 162 -15.94 6.50 6.79
C ILE A 162 -14.68 6.98 7.50
N ASP A 163 -14.84 7.94 8.40
CA ASP A 163 -13.77 8.38 9.29
C ASP A 163 -13.78 7.54 10.56
N ILE A 164 -12.70 6.78 10.78
CA ILE A 164 -12.53 5.93 11.96
C ILE A 164 -11.30 6.45 12.70
N PRO A 165 -11.44 6.96 13.94
CA PRO A 165 -10.31 7.39 14.75
C PRO A 165 -9.27 6.28 14.95
N LEU A 166 -7.98 6.63 14.97
CA LEU A 166 -6.89 5.63 15.06
C LEU A 166 -6.96 4.78 16.33
N ASP A 167 -7.41 5.32 17.44
CA ASP A 167 -7.63 4.57 18.70
C ASP A 167 -8.74 3.52 18.55
N MET A 168 -9.80 3.83 17.81
CA MET A 168 -10.84 2.86 17.46
C MET A 168 -10.31 1.80 16.49
N VAL A 169 -9.52 2.18 15.50
CA VAL A 169 -8.84 1.23 14.60
C VAL A 169 -7.98 0.26 15.41
N GLN A 170 -7.20 0.78 16.37
CA GLN A 170 -6.36 -0.04 17.24
C GLN A 170 -7.21 -1.06 18.01
N GLN A 171 -8.27 -0.62 18.68
CA GLN A 171 -9.18 -1.52 19.43
C GLN A 171 -9.81 -2.59 18.52
N LEU A 172 -10.24 -2.22 17.32
CA LEU A 172 -10.81 -3.17 16.35
C LEU A 172 -9.79 -4.24 15.94
N LEU A 173 -8.54 -3.85 15.68
CA LEU A 173 -7.50 -4.79 15.28
C LEU A 173 -6.99 -5.66 16.43
N GLU A 174 -6.85 -5.11 17.65
CA GLU A 174 -6.50 -5.88 18.83
C GLU A 174 -7.56 -6.95 19.13
N ASN A 175 -8.83 -6.57 19.12
CA ASN A 175 -9.94 -7.50 19.28
C ASN A 175 -9.98 -8.58 18.18
N ALA A 176 -9.74 -8.19 16.92
CA ALA A 176 -9.71 -9.13 15.81
C ALA A 176 -8.55 -10.11 15.95
N PHE A 177 -7.36 -9.64 16.30
CA PHE A 177 -6.17 -10.46 16.50
C PHE A 177 -6.42 -11.50 17.62
N GLU A 178 -6.94 -11.06 18.77
CA GLU A 178 -7.26 -11.94 19.89
C GLU A 178 -8.29 -13.00 19.50
N ARG A 179 -9.40 -12.59 18.89
CA ARG A 179 -10.49 -13.50 18.50
C ARG A 179 -10.06 -14.53 17.48
N PHE A 180 -9.39 -14.09 16.41
CA PHE A 180 -8.90 -15.01 15.38
C PHE A 180 -7.88 -15.99 15.94
N SER A 181 -6.98 -15.55 16.83
CA SER A 181 -6.00 -16.44 17.48
C SER A 181 -6.68 -17.51 18.35
N LEU A 182 -7.68 -17.10 19.14
CA LEU A 182 -8.44 -18.01 20.01
C LEU A 182 -9.28 -19.03 19.21
N ASP A 183 -9.95 -18.59 18.16
CA ASP A 183 -10.83 -19.46 17.36
C ASP A 183 -10.01 -20.50 16.58
N ILE A 184 -8.86 -20.09 16.02
CA ILE A 184 -7.93 -21.01 15.33
C ILE A 184 -7.35 -22.05 16.30
N THR A 185 -7.14 -21.68 17.58
CA THR A 185 -6.65 -22.62 18.59
C THR A 185 -7.65 -23.71 18.91
N LYS A 186 -8.98 -23.41 18.88
CA LYS A 186 -10.06 -24.34 19.20
C LYS A 186 -10.41 -25.32 18.08
N THR A 187 -9.96 -25.03 16.85
CA THR A 187 -10.24 -25.89 15.69
C THR A 187 -9.16 -26.98 15.61
N GLU A 188 -9.42 -28.12 16.29
CA GLU A 188 -8.69 -29.39 16.14
C GLU A 188 -9.39 -30.29 15.13
#